data_a647820e15af601e6f8371714be21669
#
_entry.id   a647820e15af601e6f8371714be21669
#
_cell.length_a   1.000
_cell.length_b   1.000
_cell.length_c   1.000
_cell.angle_alpha   90.00
_cell.angle_beta   90.00
_cell.angle_gamma   90.00
#
_symmetry.space_group_name_H-M   'P 1'
#
loop_
_entity.id
_entity.type
_entity.pdbx_description
1 polymer ?
#
loop_
_entity_poly.entity_id
_entity_poly.type
_entity_poly.pdbx_seq_one_letter_code
_entity_poly.pdbx_strand_id
1 'polypeptide(L)'
;EGHPSTKAARYFADLVEERTEDRIRVEVYPEGKLGDELSAIHQVSYGGIDFARVSLATVAENGSDAEVLMLPYLYSGREHMWKVLDGPIGTGMLSDFTDQGLGLTVVRGAFIR
;
A
#
# COMPACT_ATOMS: atom_id res chain seq x y z
N GLU A 1 -4.25 -1.49 19.25
CA GLU A 1 -3.88 -0.04 19.24
C GLU A 1 -2.37 0.24 19.11
N GLY A 2 -1.50 -0.75 19.23
CA GLY A 2 -0.05 -0.59 19.24
C GLY A 2 0.71 -0.97 17.96
N HIS A 3 0.04 -1.53 16.94
CA HIS A 3 0.74 -2.01 15.75
C HIS A 3 1.36 -0.84 14.95
N PRO A 4 2.64 -0.96 14.50
CA PRO A 4 3.33 0.12 13.78
C PRO A 4 2.56 0.64 12.55
N SER A 5 1.87 -0.24 11.82
CA SER A 5 1.06 0.15 10.66
C SER A 5 -0.10 1.07 11.03
N THR A 6 -0.77 0.81 12.16
CA THR A 6 -1.87 1.66 12.64
C THR A 6 -1.37 3.04 13.04
N LYS A 7 -0.19 3.11 13.68
CA LYS A 7 0.43 4.39 14.02
C LYS A 7 0.79 5.18 12.77
N ALA A 8 1.35 4.51 11.76
CA ALA A 8 1.68 5.16 10.49
C ALA A 8 0.44 5.68 9.76
N ALA A 9 -0.66 4.92 9.76
CA ALA A 9 -1.92 5.35 9.16
C ALA A 9 -2.53 6.56 9.87
N ARG A 10 -2.49 6.60 11.20
CA ARG A 10 -2.95 7.75 11.98
C ARG A 10 -2.08 8.98 11.74
N TYR A 11 -0.77 8.81 11.72
CA TYR A 11 0.14 9.90 11.40
C TYR A 11 -0.09 10.47 9.99
N PHE A 12 -0.38 9.60 9.01
CA PHE A 12 -0.80 10.02 7.68
C PHE A 12 -2.09 10.85 7.71
N ALA A 13 -3.10 10.40 8.48
CA ALA A 13 -4.36 11.11 8.65
C ALA A 13 -4.14 12.52 9.23
N ASP A 14 -3.38 12.61 10.32
CA ASP A 14 -3.06 13.88 10.98
C ASP A 14 -2.35 14.85 10.03
N LEU A 15 -1.39 14.35 9.23
CA LEU A 15 -0.68 15.17 8.24
C LEU A 15 -1.59 15.67 7.10
N VAL A 16 -2.53 14.85 6.66
CA VAL A 16 -3.49 15.26 5.62
C VAL A 16 -4.42 16.34 6.16
N GLU A 17 -4.96 16.19 7.36
CA GLU A 17 -5.79 17.19 8.01
C GLU A 17 -5.03 18.52 8.16
N GLU A 18 -3.81 18.48 8.73
CA GLU A 18 -2.97 19.67 8.91
C GLU A 18 -2.66 20.37 7.59
N ARG A 19 -2.19 19.63 6.59
CA ARG A 19 -1.77 20.22 5.30
C ARG A 19 -2.90 20.69 4.42
N THR A 20 -4.12 20.24 4.67
CA THR A 20 -5.32 20.68 3.96
C THR A 20 -6.11 21.72 4.73
N GLU A 21 -5.59 22.21 5.87
CA GLU A 21 -6.30 23.15 6.74
C GLU A 21 -7.72 22.64 7.08
N ASP A 22 -7.79 21.39 7.56
CA ASP A 22 -9.02 20.68 7.92
C ASP A 22 -10.06 20.50 6.79
N ARG A 23 -9.65 20.72 5.53
CA ARG A 23 -10.55 20.51 4.38
C ARG A 23 -10.75 19.05 4.04
N ILE A 24 -9.78 18.19 4.38
CA ILE A 24 -9.84 16.74 4.18
C ILE A 24 -9.61 16.07 5.52
N ARG A 25 -10.58 15.27 5.94
CA ARG A 25 -10.49 14.44 7.13
C ARG A 25 -10.32 12.98 6.72
N VAL A 26 -9.36 12.29 7.32
CA VAL A 26 -9.09 10.88 7.06
C VAL A 26 -9.51 10.04 8.26
N GLU A 27 -10.47 9.16 8.08
CA GLU A 27 -10.89 8.19 9.09
C GLU A 27 -10.13 6.87 8.91
N VAL A 28 -9.47 6.41 9.97
CA VAL A 28 -8.66 5.18 9.96
C VAL A 28 -9.42 4.03 10.60
N TYR A 29 -9.62 2.96 9.84
CA TYR A 29 -10.26 1.72 10.28
C TYR A 29 -9.21 0.60 10.41
N PRO A 30 -8.58 0.41 11.58
CA PRO A 30 -7.56 -0.60 11.79
C PRO A 30 -8.16 -2.00 12.00
N GLU A 31 -7.28 -3.01 12.03
CA GLU A 31 -7.61 -4.38 12.47
C GLU A 31 -8.68 -5.08 11.62
N GLY A 32 -8.72 -4.77 10.32
CA GLY A 32 -9.66 -5.44 9.40
C GLY A 32 -11.14 -5.12 9.65
N LYS A 33 -11.44 -4.00 10.29
CA LYS A 33 -12.83 -3.60 10.57
C LYS A 33 -13.71 -3.46 9.32
N LEU A 34 -13.11 -3.22 8.16
CA LEU A 34 -13.80 -3.11 6.87
C LEU A 34 -13.65 -4.36 5.99
N GLY A 35 -13.15 -5.45 6.54
CA GLY A 35 -12.91 -6.71 5.85
C GLY A 35 -11.43 -7.07 5.75
N ASP A 36 -11.13 -8.17 5.05
CA ASP A 36 -9.78 -8.61 4.77
C ASP A 36 -9.10 -7.75 3.68
N GLU A 37 -7.83 -8.02 3.40
CA GLU A 37 -7.06 -7.23 2.41
C GLU A 37 -7.64 -7.33 1.00
N LEU A 38 -8.16 -8.50 0.59
CA LEU A 38 -8.77 -8.68 -0.71
C LEU A 38 -10.08 -7.88 -0.84
N SER A 39 -10.92 -7.95 0.19
CA SER A 39 -12.14 -7.12 0.28
C SER A 39 -11.82 -5.64 0.24
N ALA A 40 -10.73 -5.21 0.90
CA ALA A 40 -10.28 -3.82 0.89
C ALA A 40 -9.87 -3.37 -0.53
N ILE A 41 -9.14 -4.20 -1.28
CA ILE A 41 -8.80 -3.93 -2.69
C ILE A 41 -10.07 -3.73 -3.52
N HIS A 42 -11.03 -4.63 -3.41
CA HIS A 42 -12.30 -4.50 -4.14
C HIS A 42 -13.06 -3.25 -3.74
N GLN A 43 -13.12 -2.92 -2.45
CA GLN A 43 -13.79 -1.71 -1.97
C GLN A 43 -13.15 -0.42 -2.51
N VAL A 44 -11.83 -0.35 -2.60
CA VAL A 44 -11.15 0.77 -3.25
C VAL A 44 -11.49 0.82 -4.74
N SER A 45 -11.49 -0.32 -5.41
CA SER A 45 -11.75 -0.43 -6.84
C SER A 45 -13.13 0.13 -7.26
N TYR A 46 -14.16 -0.09 -6.47
CA TYR A 46 -15.50 0.47 -6.76
C TYR A 46 -15.85 1.74 -5.99
N GLY A 47 -14.90 2.31 -5.23
CA GLY A 47 -15.07 3.57 -4.52
C GLY A 47 -15.80 3.48 -3.17
N GLY A 48 -15.87 2.28 -2.57
CA GLY A 48 -16.44 2.09 -1.23
C GLY A 48 -15.55 2.64 -0.11
N ILE A 49 -14.24 2.60 -0.30
CA ILE A 49 -13.23 3.27 0.52
C ILE A 49 -12.21 3.96 -0.39
N ASP A 50 -11.54 4.98 0.11
CA ASP A 50 -10.63 5.80 -0.70
C ASP A 50 -9.20 5.25 -0.72
N PHE A 51 -8.72 4.70 0.40
CA PHE A 51 -7.37 4.16 0.56
C PHE A 51 -7.39 2.83 1.30
N ALA A 52 -6.54 1.92 0.89
CA ALA A 52 -6.25 0.69 1.63
C ALA A 52 -4.75 0.46 1.72
N ARG A 53 -4.31 -0.05 2.86
CA ARG A 53 -2.97 -0.61 3.03
C ARG A 53 -3.10 -2.12 2.98
N VAL A 54 -2.47 -2.73 1.98
CA VAL A 54 -2.50 -4.18 1.75
C VAL A 54 -1.08 -4.74 1.65
N SER A 55 -0.93 -6.05 1.82
CA SER A 55 0.35 -6.71 1.62
C SER A 55 0.70 -6.84 0.14
N LEU A 56 2.00 -6.90 -0.15
CA LEU A 56 2.47 -7.15 -1.51
C LEU A 56 2.01 -8.51 -2.03
N ALA A 57 1.87 -9.51 -1.14
CA ALA A 57 1.36 -10.83 -1.47
C ALA A 57 -0.06 -10.75 -2.03
N THR A 58 -0.96 -10.02 -1.37
CA THR A 58 -2.33 -9.83 -1.84
C THR A 58 -2.38 -9.10 -3.18
N VAL A 59 -1.48 -8.14 -3.40
CA VAL A 59 -1.35 -7.45 -4.70
C VAL A 59 -0.91 -8.44 -5.78
N ALA A 60 0.08 -9.27 -5.50
CA ALA A 60 0.62 -10.24 -6.44
C ALA A 60 -0.40 -11.30 -6.85
N GLU A 61 -1.20 -11.82 -5.93
CA GLU A 61 -2.29 -12.77 -6.18
C GLU A 61 -3.35 -12.23 -7.16
N ASN A 62 -3.45 -10.91 -7.28
CA ASN A 62 -4.37 -10.25 -8.21
C ASN A 62 -3.75 -9.93 -9.60
N GLY A 63 -2.70 -10.64 -9.98
CA GLY A 63 -2.18 -10.64 -11.35
C GLY A 63 -1.05 -9.65 -11.62
N SER A 64 -0.29 -9.27 -10.60
CA SER A 64 0.90 -8.45 -10.79
C SER A 64 2.18 -9.29 -10.72
N ASP A 65 3.23 -8.87 -11.44
CA ASP A 65 4.57 -9.46 -11.36
C ASP A 65 5.29 -9.14 -10.04
N ALA A 66 4.56 -8.55 -9.08
CA ALA A 66 5.08 -8.18 -7.77
C ALA A 66 5.57 -9.38 -6.93
N GLU A 67 5.19 -10.60 -7.26
CA GLU A 67 5.72 -11.83 -6.67
C GLU A 67 7.24 -11.89 -6.73
N VAL A 68 7.85 -11.38 -7.79
CA VAL A 68 9.30 -11.36 -7.96
C VAL A 68 10.00 -10.62 -6.82
N LEU A 69 9.40 -9.56 -6.30
CA LEU A 69 9.94 -8.76 -5.19
C LEU A 69 9.93 -9.49 -3.85
N MET A 70 9.19 -10.60 -3.74
CA MET A 70 9.04 -11.39 -2.52
C MET A 70 9.92 -12.64 -2.52
N LEU A 71 10.67 -12.91 -3.57
CA LEU A 71 11.51 -14.10 -3.66
C LEU A 71 12.54 -14.14 -2.52
N PRO A 72 12.71 -15.30 -1.88
CA PRO A 72 13.71 -15.44 -0.83
C PRO A 72 15.11 -15.20 -1.40
N TYR A 73 15.96 -14.60 -0.57
CA TYR A 73 17.36 -14.30 -0.94
C TYR A 73 17.56 -13.37 -2.14
N LEU A 74 16.51 -12.68 -2.60
CA LEU A 74 16.60 -11.74 -3.71
C LEU A 74 17.51 -10.54 -3.38
N TYR A 75 17.46 -10.08 -2.13
CA TYR A 75 18.21 -8.91 -1.69
C TYR A 75 19.43 -9.30 -0.86
N SER A 76 20.56 -8.63 -1.10
CA SER A 76 21.78 -8.81 -0.31
C SER A 76 21.69 -8.21 1.11
N GLY A 77 20.70 -7.36 1.35
CA GLY A 77 20.44 -6.72 2.63
C GLY A 77 19.33 -5.69 2.55
N ARG A 78 19.00 -5.10 3.69
CA ARG A 78 17.92 -4.10 3.78
C ARG A 78 18.15 -2.88 2.89
N GLU A 79 19.37 -2.39 2.85
CA GLU A 79 19.71 -1.23 2.02
C GLU A 79 19.51 -1.52 0.52
N HIS A 80 19.96 -2.69 0.07
CA HIS A 80 19.72 -3.15 -1.31
C HIS A 80 18.23 -3.25 -1.61
N MET A 81 17.47 -3.84 -0.71
CA MET A 81 16.01 -3.93 -0.84
C MET A 81 15.37 -2.56 -1.06
N TRP A 82 15.69 -1.56 -0.24
CA TRP A 82 15.15 -0.21 -0.39
C TRP A 82 15.57 0.45 -1.69
N LYS A 83 16.80 0.27 -2.14
CA LYS A 83 17.26 0.80 -3.43
C LYS A 83 16.48 0.23 -4.61
N VAL A 84 16.13 -1.06 -4.56
CA VAL A 84 15.30 -1.70 -5.60
C VAL A 84 13.87 -1.20 -5.54
N LEU A 85 13.25 -1.18 -4.37
CA LEU A 85 11.83 -0.84 -4.20
C LEU A 85 11.53 0.65 -4.41
N ASP A 86 12.42 1.53 -3.99
CA ASP A 86 12.30 2.99 -4.21
C ASP A 86 12.89 3.44 -5.56
N GLY A 87 13.58 2.55 -6.26
CA GLY A 87 14.20 2.80 -7.55
C GLY A 87 13.28 2.54 -8.76
N PRO A 88 13.85 2.58 -9.98
CA PRO A 88 13.07 2.41 -11.22
C PRO A 88 12.33 1.08 -11.32
N ILE A 89 12.88 0.00 -10.76
CA ILE A 89 12.26 -1.34 -10.80
C ILE A 89 10.98 -1.34 -9.96
N GLY A 90 11.06 -0.94 -8.70
CA GLY A 90 9.90 -0.87 -7.82
C GLY A 90 8.83 0.11 -8.32
N THR A 91 9.24 1.28 -8.77
CA THR A 91 8.34 2.29 -9.34
C THR A 91 7.66 1.79 -10.61
N GLY A 92 8.38 1.10 -11.49
CA GLY A 92 7.81 0.50 -12.71
C GLY A 92 6.76 -0.55 -12.39
N MET A 93 7.02 -1.45 -11.45
CA MET A 93 6.05 -2.48 -11.03
C MET A 93 4.79 -1.89 -10.40
N LEU A 94 4.91 -0.81 -9.63
CA LEU A 94 3.75 -0.10 -9.08
C LEU A 94 2.93 0.59 -10.19
N SER A 95 3.58 1.14 -11.19
CA SER A 95 2.93 1.72 -12.37
C SER A 95 2.18 0.65 -13.18
N ASP A 96 2.83 -0.49 -13.44
CA ASP A 96 2.24 -1.62 -14.17
C ASP A 96 0.98 -2.14 -13.46
N PHE A 97 1.00 -2.21 -12.13
CA PHE A 97 -0.19 -2.57 -11.36
C PHE A 97 -1.32 -1.56 -11.53
N THR A 98 -1.02 -0.27 -11.55
CA THR A 98 -2.00 0.79 -11.81
C THR A 98 -2.62 0.64 -13.21
N ASP A 99 -1.81 0.27 -14.20
CA ASP A 99 -2.21 0.17 -15.61
C ASP A 99 -3.04 -1.10 -15.95
N GLN A 100 -3.16 -2.05 -15.00
CA GLN A 100 -3.97 -3.28 -15.20
C GLN A 100 -5.48 -3.05 -15.31
N GLY A 101 -5.95 -1.82 -15.23
CA GLY A 101 -7.36 -1.49 -15.46
C GLY A 101 -8.30 -1.85 -14.30
N LEU A 102 -7.76 -2.11 -13.12
CA LEU A 102 -8.54 -2.39 -11.91
C LEU A 102 -9.13 -1.12 -11.25
N GLY A 103 -8.91 0.04 -11.83
CA GLY A 103 -9.34 1.32 -11.26
C GLY A 103 -8.58 1.71 -9.98
N LEU A 104 -7.39 1.16 -9.79
CA LEU A 104 -6.54 1.35 -8.62
C LEU A 104 -5.30 2.15 -8.97
N THR A 105 -4.89 3.04 -8.09
CA THR A 105 -3.59 3.72 -8.16
C THR A 105 -2.76 3.38 -6.94
N VAL A 106 -1.56 2.89 -7.15
CA VAL A 106 -0.62 2.64 -6.05
C VAL A 106 0.15 3.91 -5.76
N VAL A 107 -0.06 4.49 -4.59
CA VAL A 107 0.58 5.74 -4.18
C VAL A 107 2.02 5.49 -3.76
N ARG A 108 2.27 4.46 -2.96
CA ARG A 108 3.61 4.09 -2.52
C ARG A 108 3.66 2.67 -1.94
N GLY A 109 4.74 1.96 -2.24
CA GLY A 109 5.10 0.75 -1.50
C GLY A 109 5.74 1.12 -0.16
N ALA A 110 5.22 0.56 0.93
CA ALA A 110 5.84 0.65 2.25
C ALA A 110 6.06 -0.76 2.78
N PHE A 111 7.30 -1.08 3.11
CA PHE A 111 7.65 -2.37 3.68
C PHE A 111 7.97 -2.19 5.15
N ILE A 112 7.07 -2.66 6.00
CA ILE A 112 7.26 -2.72 7.44
C ILE A 112 7.43 -4.20 7.81
N ARG A 113 8.62 -4.55 8.18
CA ARG A 113 8.89 -5.76 8.97
C ARG A 113 9.64 -5.40 10.21
#